data_0c8f12f8299bb3fcdc0320c58260cc58
#
_entry.id   0c8f12f8299bb3fcdc0320c58260cc58
#
_cell.length_a   1.000
_cell.length_b   1.000
_cell.length_c   1.000
_cell.angle_alpha   90.00
_cell.angle_beta   90.00
_cell.angle_gamma   90.00
#
_symmetry.space_group_name_H-M   'P 1'
#
loop_
_entity.id
_entity.type
_entity.pdbx_description
1 polymer ?
#
loop_
_entity_poly.entity_id
_entity_poly.type
_entity_poly.pdbx_seq_one_letter_code
_entity_poly.pdbx_strand_id
1 'polypeptide(L)'
;TSYLQGPLKHADIYAKTTWVAQYGARMGFDSFPTNSRGWQYTSTGKVDGISGNVDMNAFGNKEYVNGGSSNALQAAIDVRKMTAVTIPNGNYYINVRSKVASSVDIPGGSAADSTAIQLYSGNSSKAQQFTFTRQSDGSYEIVNVNSGKALDVRNGVAENNAIVQQYSRNNSQAQRWFIRDSGAGYYLQSVLGNWVLDLSGGNTANGAAIRLYAPNGTASQLFVVSSSEDRKSTRLN
;
A
#
# COMPACT_ATOMS: atom_id res chain seq x y z
N THR A 1 19.16 -28.64 6.70
CA THR A 1 18.51 -29.17 7.92
C THR A 1 19.05 -30.54 8.31
N SER A 2 19.28 -31.44 7.35
CA SER A 2 19.81 -32.80 7.61
C SER A 2 21.17 -32.78 8.30
N TYR A 3 22.01 -31.79 8.01
CA TYR A 3 23.32 -31.66 8.68
C TYR A 3 23.21 -31.31 10.17
N LEU A 4 22.28 -30.41 10.52
CA LEU A 4 22.07 -30.03 11.93
C LEU A 4 21.35 -31.13 12.73
N GLN A 5 20.48 -31.91 12.10
CA GLN A 5 19.81 -33.04 12.74
C GLN A 5 20.63 -34.35 12.70
N GLY A 6 21.66 -34.40 11.87
CA GLY A 6 22.59 -35.52 11.70
C GLY A 6 24.01 -35.18 12.17
N PRO A 7 24.98 -35.04 11.24
CA PRO A 7 26.40 -34.89 11.60
C PRO A 7 26.77 -33.72 12.49
N LEU A 8 25.99 -32.62 12.42
CA LEU A 8 26.21 -31.41 13.23
C LEU A 8 25.24 -31.26 14.39
N LYS A 9 24.60 -32.37 14.83
CA LYS A 9 23.68 -32.36 15.96
C LYS A 9 24.47 -32.24 17.27
N HIS A 10 24.81 -31.03 17.66
CA HIS A 10 25.50 -30.70 18.89
C HIS A 10 24.84 -29.46 19.55
N ALA A 11 24.70 -29.51 20.89
CA ALA A 11 24.03 -28.41 21.63
C ALA A 11 24.68 -27.05 21.41
N ASP A 12 26.02 -27.00 21.33
CA ASP A 12 26.76 -25.75 21.14
C ASP A 12 26.58 -25.18 19.73
N ILE A 13 26.43 -26.07 18.73
CA ILE A 13 26.14 -25.65 17.35
C ILE A 13 24.73 -25.09 17.27
N TYR A 14 23.76 -25.75 17.88
CA TYR A 14 22.39 -25.25 17.97
C TYR A 14 22.31 -23.92 18.70
N ALA A 15 23.03 -23.77 19.82
CA ALA A 15 23.04 -22.54 20.58
C ALA A 15 23.55 -21.33 19.79
N LYS A 16 24.48 -21.54 18.85
CA LYS A 16 25.13 -20.50 18.02
C LYS A 16 24.47 -20.30 16.66
N THR A 17 23.60 -21.24 16.22
CA THR A 17 22.95 -21.16 14.93
C THR A 17 21.86 -20.10 14.95
N THR A 18 21.96 -19.09 14.10
CA THR A 18 21.01 -17.99 13.98
C THR A 18 20.14 -18.08 12.72
N TRP A 19 20.56 -18.88 11.75
CA TRP A 19 19.87 -19.04 10.47
C TRP A 19 20.08 -20.43 9.89
N VAL A 20 19.07 -20.97 9.24
CA VAL A 20 19.07 -22.30 8.61
C VAL A 20 18.33 -22.25 7.27
N ALA A 21 18.89 -22.92 6.26
CA ALA A 21 18.14 -23.23 5.05
C ALA A 21 17.31 -24.49 5.26
N GLN A 22 16.00 -24.33 5.24
CA GLN A 22 15.04 -25.44 5.26
C GLN A 22 13.86 -25.13 4.38
N TYR A 23 13.73 -25.88 3.31
CA TYR A 23 12.62 -25.71 2.35
C TYR A 23 11.37 -26.43 2.86
N GLY A 24 10.25 -25.72 2.90
CA GLY A 24 8.98 -26.28 3.35
C GLY A 24 8.07 -25.24 4.01
N ALA A 25 6.84 -25.64 4.24
CA ALA A 25 5.80 -24.78 4.82
C ALA A 25 6.02 -24.47 6.31
N ARG A 26 6.84 -25.25 7.00
CA ARG A 26 7.12 -25.11 8.42
C ARG A 26 8.60 -25.29 8.70
N MET A 27 9.09 -24.61 9.73
CA MET A 27 10.37 -24.93 10.29
C MET A 27 10.25 -26.24 11.11
N GLY A 28 10.90 -27.30 10.64
CA GLY A 28 10.86 -28.63 11.28
C GLY A 28 11.79 -28.79 12.49
N PHE A 29 12.28 -27.68 13.05
CA PHE A 29 13.14 -27.67 14.23
C PHE A 29 12.38 -27.19 15.46
N ASP A 30 11.92 -28.11 16.26
CA ASP A 30 11.27 -27.82 17.55
C ASP A 30 12.25 -27.35 18.61
N SER A 31 13.55 -27.64 18.40
CA SER A 31 14.61 -27.41 19.37
C SER A 31 15.34 -26.06 19.22
N PHE A 32 14.90 -25.15 18.37
CA PHE A 32 15.39 -23.77 18.39
C PHE A 32 14.81 -23.02 19.58
N PRO A 33 15.64 -22.66 20.58
CA PRO A 33 15.11 -22.15 21.86
C PRO A 33 14.64 -20.69 21.82
N THR A 34 14.69 -20.01 20.69
CA THR A 34 14.33 -18.59 20.59
C THR A 34 13.55 -18.27 19.33
N ASN A 35 12.58 -17.36 19.45
CA ASN A 35 11.75 -16.86 18.37
C ASN A 35 12.48 -15.87 17.42
N SER A 36 13.76 -15.61 17.65
CA SER A 36 14.55 -14.62 16.89
C SER A 36 15.37 -15.23 15.74
N ARG A 37 15.33 -16.53 15.58
CA ARG A 37 16.10 -17.24 14.54
C ARG A 37 15.34 -17.29 13.23
N GLY A 38 16.10 -17.21 12.15
CA GLY A 38 15.56 -17.23 10.81
C GLY A 38 15.78 -18.56 10.09
N TRP A 39 14.94 -18.84 9.11
CA TRP A 39 15.18 -19.89 8.14
C TRP A 39 14.79 -19.46 6.73
N GLN A 40 15.52 -19.96 5.76
CA GLN A 40 15.13 -19.85 4.35
C GLN A 40 14.14 -20.97 4.03
N TYR A 41 12.96 -20.63 3.61
CA TYR A 41 11.92 -21.62 3.32
C TYR A 41 11.77 -21.93 1.84
N THR A 42 12.28 -21.08 0.95
CA THR A 42 12.32 -21.32 -0.48
C THR A 42 13.44 -20.52 -1.15
N SER A 43 13.96 -21.07 -2.26
CA SER A 43 14.87 -20.39 -3.20
C SER A 43 14.16 -19.99 -4.50
N THR A 44 12.85 -20.17 -4.58
CA THR A 44 12.03 -19.90 -5.77
C THR A 44 10.95 -18.85 -5.51
N GLY A 45 11.14 -18.04 -4.48
CA GLY A 45 10.26 -16.95 -4.16
C GLY A 45 10.19 -15.92 -5.28
N LYS A 46 9.08 -15.19 -5.35
CA LYS A 46 8.89 -14.07 -6.26
C LYS A 46 8.67 -12.79 -5.47
N VAL A 47 9.32 -11.73 -5.91
CA VAL A 47 9.16 -10.38 -5.36
C VAL A 47 8.87 -9.44 -6.52
N ASP A 48 7.82 -8.65 -6.38
CA ASP A 48 7.42 -7.69 -7.40
C ASP A 48 8.56 -6.70 -7.71
N GLY A 49 8.86 -6.56 -9.00
CA GLY A 49 9.96 -5.71 -9.48
C GLY A 49 11.32 -6.40 -9.56
N ILE A 50 11.44 -7.66 -9.15
CA ILE A 50 12.67 -8.45 -9.30
C ILE A 50 12.47 -9.53 -10.36
N SER A 51 13.32 -9.50 -11.38
CA SER A 51 13.36 -10.56 -12.41
C SER A 51 14.10 -11.79 -11.87
N GLY A 52 13.46 -12.95 -11.94
CA GLY A 52 14.04 -14.21 -11.48
C GLY A 52 13.46 -14.72 -10.16
N ASN A 53 14.15 -15.68 -9.57
CA ASN A 53 13.82 -16.26 -8.29
C ASN A 53 14.65 -15.60 -7.19
N VAL A 54 14.09 -15.48 -6.01
CA VAL A 54 14.76 -14.95 -4.82
C VAL A 54 14.66 -15.92 -3.65
N ASP A 55 15.65 -15.88 -2.78
CA ASP A 55 15.61 -16.58 -1.51
C ASP A 55 14.64 -15.87 -0.56
N MET A 56 13.70 -16.63 -0.02
CA MET A 56 12.74 -16.11 0.95
C MET A 56 13.07 -16.63 2.34
N ASN A 57 13.10 -15.72 3.30
CA ASN A 57 13.46 -16.01 4.68
C ASN A 57 12.32 -15.62 5.63
N ALA A 58 12.17 -16.38 6.69
CA ALA A 58 11.26 -16.06 7.79
C ALA A 58 12.03 -16.05 9.11
N PHE A 59 11.58 -15.23 10.04
CA PHE A 59 12.14 -15.11 11.39
C PHE A 59 11.05 -15.35 12.45
N GLY A 60 11.43 -16.05 13.49
CA GLY A 60 10.51 -16.43 14.56
C GLY A 60 9.75 -17.74 14.28
N ASN A 61 8.85 -18.11 15.19
CA ASN A 61 8.04 -19.34 15.12
C ASN A 61 6.79 -19.18 14.24
N LYS A 62 6.95 -18.57 13.05
CA LYS A 62 5.80 -18.40 12.17
C LYS A 62 5.70 -19.55 11.19
N GLU A 63 4.53 -20.12 11.07
CA GLU A 63 4.19 -21.02 9.98
C GLU A 63 4.17 -20.23 8.67
N TYR A 64 4.82 -20.79 7.66
CA TYR A 64 4.75 -20.28 6.31
C TYR A 64 4.00 -21.28 5.45
N VAL A 65 2.94 -20.84 4.81
CA VAL A 65 2.16 -21.67 3.88
C VAL A 65 2.66 -21.40 2.46
N ASN A 66 3.26 -22.40 1.85
CA ASN A 66 3.78 -22.29 0.48
C ASN A 66 2.64 -21.94 -0.50
N GLY A 67 2.79 -20.84 -1.24
CA GLY A 67 1.79 -20.34 -2.17
C GLY A 67 0.75 -19.38 -1.61
N GLY A 68 0.79 -19.08 -0.30
CA GLY A 68 -0.12 -18.13 0.34
C GLY A 68 0.53 -16.83 0.84
N SER A 69 1.72 -16.48 0.32
CA SER A 69 2.58 -15.48 0.95
C SER A 69 2.08 -14.05 0.92
N SER A 70 1.35 -13.65 -0.09
CA SER A 70 0.87 -12.27 -0.16
C SER A 70 -0.19 -11.97 0.91
N ASN A 71 -1.09 -12.90 1.17
CA ASN A 71 -2.20 -12.67 2.08
C ASN A 71 -1.82 -12.67 3.56
N ALA A 72 -0.84 -13.46 3.99
CA ALA A 72 -0.42 -13.49 5.39
C ALA A 72 0.42 -12.27 5.80
N LEU A 73 1.29 -11.77 4.90
CA LEU A 73 2.01 -10.50 5.10
C LEU A 73 1.06 -9.31 4.97
N GLN A 74 0.12 -9.35 4.04
CA GLN A 74 -0.93 -8.35 3.88
C GLN A 74 -1.81 -8.24 5.13
N ALA A 75 -2.18 -9.36 5.75
CA ALA A 75 -2.96 -9.37 6.99
C ALA A 75 -2.18 -8.79 8.19
N ALA A 76 -0.84 -8.68 8.11
CA ALA A 76 0.00 -8.10 9.15
C ALA A 76 0.08 -6.58 9.10
N ILE A 77 -0.27 -5.96 7.96
CA ILE A 77 -0.20 -4.50 7.81
C ILE A 77 -1.53 -3.90 8.26
N ASP A 78 -1.50 -3.21 9.37
CA ASP A 78 -2.63 -2.41 9.84
C ASP A 78 -2.25 -0.92 9.77
N VAL A 79 -2.64 -0.28 8.67
CA VAL A 79 -2.33 1.14 8.44
C VAL A 79 -2.99 2.06 9.45
N ARG A 80 -4.04 1.62 10.14
CA ARG A 80 -4.71 2.40 11.19
C ARG A 80 -3.80 2.65 12.41
N LYS A 81 -2.78 1.81 12.58
CA LYS A 81 -1.77 1.92 13.64
C LYS A 81 -0.58 2.80 13.23
N MET A 82 -0.47 3.16 11.95
CA MET A 82 0.57 4.03 11.47
C MET A 82 0.30 5.49 11.86
N THR A 83 1.35 6.30 11.90
CA THR A 83 1.25 7.72 12.23
C THR A 83 0.31 8.42 11.26
N ALA A 84 -0.70 9.08 11.79
CA ALA A 84 -1.56 9.95 11.00
C ALA A 84 -0.82 11.25 10.67
N VAL A 85 -0.81 11.61 9.40
CA VAL A 85 -0.18 12.84 8.91
C VAL A 85 -1.22 13.95 8.84
N THR A 86 -0.85 15.12 9.36
CA THR A 86 -1.66 16.33 9.20
C THR A 86 -1.00 17.25 8.17
N ILE A 87 -1.76 17.59 7.13
CA ILE A 87 -1.39 18.59 6.14
C ILE A 87 -2.36 19.79 6.25
N PRO A 88 -1.95 21.01 5.90
CA PRO A 88 -2.86 22.15 5.84
C PRO A 88 -4.03 21.91 4.88
N ASN A 89 -5.17 22.54 5.15
CA ASN A 89 -6.26 22.57 4.17
C ASN A 89 -5.78 23.30 2.91
N GLY A 90 -6.09 22.74 1.73
CA GLY A 90 -5.62 23.33 0.48
C GLY A 90 -5.75 22.39 -0.71
N ASN A 91 -5.22 22.83 -1.84
CA ASN A 91 -5.26 22.09 -3.09
C ASN A 91 -3.96 21.32 -3.31
N TYR A 92 -4.10 20.03 -3.57
CA TYR A 92 -2.98 19.10 -3.73
C TYR A 92 -3.17 18.23 -4.97
N TYR A 93 -2.04 17.69 -5.43
CA TYR A 93 -1.98 16.56 -6.35
C TYR A 93 -1.70 15.30 -5.57
N ILE A 94 -2.29 14.19 -5.99
CA ILE A 94 -2.05 12.86 -5.43
C ILE A 94 -1.28 12.09 -6.50
N ASN A 95 0.02 11.89 -6.29
CA ASN A 95 0.89 11.20 -7.24
C ASN A 95 1.18 9.78 -6.74
N VAL A 96 1.22 8.80 -7.64
CA VAL A 96 1.66 7.45 -7.26
C VAL A 96 3.17 7.45 -7.03
N ARG A 97 3.62 6.87 -5.92
CA ARG A 97 5.05 6.87 -5.53
C ARG A 97 5.94 6.16 -6.55
N SER A 98 5.45 5.09 -7.18
CA SER A 98 6.17 4.35 -8.21
C SER A 98 6.29 5.09 -9.55
N LYS A 99 5.48 6.15 -9.76
CA LYS A 99 5.53 7.00 -10.96
C LYS A 99 5.07 8.42 -10.61
N VAL A 100 5.92 9.18 -9.93
CA VAL A 100 5.60 10.51 -9.41
C VAL A 100 5.22 11.55 -10.50
N ALA A 101 5.55 11.28 -11.76
CA ALA A 101 5.11 12.09 -12.90
C ALA A 101 3.62 11.90 -13.26
N SER A 102 2.95 10.90 -12.65
CA SER A 102 1.54 10.61 -12.88
C SER A 102 0.71 10.88 -11.62
N SER A 103 -0.51 11.31 -11.82
CA SER A 103 -1.42 11.73 -10.74
C SER A 103 -2.72 10.94 -10.81
N VAL A 104 -3.40 10.85 -9.66
CA VAL A 104 -4.83 10.53 -9.61
C VAL A 104 -5.58 11.56 -10.44
N ASP A 105 -6.49 11.09 -11.27
CA ASP A 105 -7.14 11.89 -12.30
C ASP A 105 -8.62 11.50 -12.45
N ILE A 106 -9.44 12.50 -12.74
CA ILE A 106 -10.82 12.28 -13.17
C ILE A 106 -10.86 12.20 -14.69
N PRO A 107 -11.18 11.04 -15.27
CA PRO A 107 -11.16 10.84 -16.72
C PRO A 107 -11.91 11.94 -17.49
N GLY A 108 -11.24 12.55 -18.47
CA GLY A 108 -11.81 13.60 -19.30
C GLY A 108 -12.27 14.86 -18.56
N GLY A 109 -11.90 15.02 -17.29
CA GLY A 109 -12.42 16.12 -16.46
C GLY A 109 -13.93 16.04 -16.23
N SER A 110 -14.49 14.83 -16.23
CA SER A 110 -15.94 14.59 -16.04
C SER A 110 -16.46 15.30 -14.79
N ALA A 111 -17.67 15.85 -14.86
CA ALA A 111 -18.43 16.34 -13.72
C ALA A 111 -19.54 15.38 -13.26
N ALA A 112 -19.64 14.20 -13.88
CA ALA A 112 -20.66 13.21 -13.55
C ALA A 112 -20.35 12.47 -12.25
N ASP A 113 -21.39 12.14 -11.49
CA ASP A 113 -21.30 11.20 -10.38
C ASP A 113 -20.88 9.82 -10.88
N SER A 114 -20.33 9.01 -9.99
CA SER A 114 -19.90 7.64 -10.28
C SER A 114 -18.80 7.52 -11.30
N THR A 115 -18.09 8.61 -11.65
CA THR A 115 -16.89 8.55 -12.48
C THR A 115 -15.75 7.94 -11.68
N ALA A 116 -15.29 6.76 -12.08
CA ALA A 116 -14.16 6.09 -11.44
C ALA A 116 -12.86 6.88 -11.67
N ILE A 117 -12.02 6.96 -10.64
CA ILE A 117 -10.71 7.61 -10.75
C ILE A 117 -9.72 6.71 -11.49
N GLN A 118 -8.73 7.34 -12.10
CA GLN A 118 -7.65 6.67 -12.83
C GLN A 118 -6.28 7.25 -12.47
N LEU A 119 -5.23 6.58 -12.92
CA LEU A 119 -3.90 7.16 -13.04
C LEU A 119 -3.76 7.82 -14.41
N TYR A 120 -3.19 9.03 -14.46
CA TYR A 120 -2.88 9.70 -15.72
C TYR A 120 -1.60 10.53 -15.61
N SER A 121 -0.89 10.72 -16.72
CA SER A 121 0.29 11.59 -16.77
C SER A 121 -0.04 12.97 -16.24
N GLY A 122 0.84 13.52 -15.40
CA GLY A 122 0.65 14.83 -14.79
C GLY A 122 0.54 15.94 -15.81
N ASN A 123 -0.62 16.59 -15.89
CA ASN A 123 -0.91 17.67 -16.83
C ASN A 123 -1.31 18.99 -16.14
N SER A 124 -1.29 18.99 -14.80
CA SER A 124 -1.62 20.14 -13.95
C SER A 124 -3.06 20.67 -14.12
N SER A 125 -3.95 19.90 -14.73
CA SER A 125 -5.37 20.28 -14.88
C SER A 125 -6.11 20.23 -13.54
N LYS A 126 -7.26 20.90 -13.47
CA LYS A 126 -8.15 20.85 -12.32
C LYS A 126 -8.72 19.44 -12.06
N ALA A 127 -8.77 18.58 -13.10
CA ALA A 127 -9.17 17.17 -12.97
C ALA A 127 -8.20 16.35 -12.11
N GLN A 128 -6.95 16.81 -11.98
CA GLN A 128 -5.90 16.18 -11.17
C GLN A 128 -5.66 16.90 -9.82
N GLN A 129 -6.34 18.00 -9.57
CA GLN A 129 -6.24 18.74 -8.31
C GLN A 129 -7.39 18.36 -7.37
N PHE A 130 -7.04 18.23 -6.09
CA PHE A 130 -7.99 17.87 -5.05
C PHE A 130 -7.83 18.80 -3.86
N THR A 131 -8.94 19.35 -3.39
CA THR A 131 -9.00 20.13 -2.16
C THR A 131 -9.11 19.16 -0.99
N PHE A 132 -8.16 19.23 -0.07
CA PHE A 132 -8.17 18.49 1.18
C PHE A 132 -8.72 19.38 2.28
N THR A 133 -9.79 18.95 2.93
CA THR A 133 -10.40 19.64 4.07
C THR A 133 -10.40 18.72 5.28
N ARG A 134 -9.60 19.08 6.29
CA ARG A 134 -9.47 18.30 7.52
C ARG A 134 -10.75 18.35 8.34
N GLN A 135 -11.18 17.21 8.83
CA GLN A 135 -12.36 17.04 9.66
C GLN A 135 -11.97 16.97 11.15
N SER A 136 -12.97 17.07 12.02
CA SER A 136 -12.78 17.06 13.48
C SER A 136 -12.19 15.76 14.02
N ASP A 137 -12.40 14.63 13.32
CA ASP A 137 -11.84 13.31 13.65
C ASP A 137 -10.42 13.10 13.12
N GLY A 138 -9.87 14.11 12.44
CA GLY A 138 -8.54 14.07 11.81
C GLY A 138 -8.50 13.46 10.43
N SER A 139 -9.61 12.94 9.91
CA SER A 139 -9.73 12.53 8.51
C SER A 139 -9.83 13.75 7.58
N TYR A 140 -9.79 13.49 6.29
CA TYR A 140 -9.96 14.50 5.24
C TYR A 140 -11.16 14.16 4.36
N GLU A 141 -11.93 15.16 4.03
CA GLU A 141 -12.74 15.15 2.82
C GLU A 141 -11.84 15.62 1.67
N ILE A 142 -11.81 14.84 0.59
CA ILE A 142 -10.95 15.09 -0.59
C ILE A 142 -11.86 15.36 -1.77
N VAL A 143 -11.86 16.59 -2.27
CA VAL A 143 -12.81 17.07 -3.28
C VAL A 143 -12.07 17.45 -4.55
N ASN A 144 -12.48 16.92 -5.70
CA ASN A 144 -11.88 17.30 -6.98
C ASN A 144 -12.18 18.76 -7.32
N VAL A 145 -11.16 19.53 -7.69
CA VAL A 145 -11.27 20.99 -7.94
C VAL A 145 -12.09 21.29 -9.19
N ASN A 146 -12.12 20.39 -10.19
CA ASN A 146 -12.88 20.62 -11.41
C ASN A 146 -14.38 20.38 -11.22
N SER A 147 -14.74 19.27 -10.56
CA SER A 147 -16.15 18.84 -10.46
C SER A 147 -16.83 19.27 -9.16
N GLY A 148 -16.06 19.62 -8.11
CA GLY A 148 -16.59 19.88 -6.77
C GLY A 148 -17.10 18.62 -6.05
N LYS A 149 -16.78 17.42 -6.56
CA LYS A 149 -17.24 16.14 -6.02
C LYS A 149 -16.18 15.47 -5.15
N ALA A 150 -16.63 14.73 -4.14
CA ALA A 150 -15.76 14.05 -3.21
C ALA A 150 -15.19 12.74 -3.79
N LEU A 151 -13.97 12.42 -3.38
CA LEU A 151 -13.39 11.09 -3.54
C LEU A 151 -14.15 10.10 -2.68
N ASP A 152 -14.71 9.06 -3.29
CA ASP A 152 -15.77 8.25 -2.70
C ASP A 152 -15.53 6.76 -2.98
N VAL A 153 -15.71 5.93 -1.95
CA VAL A 153 -15.80 4.48 -2.10
C VAL A 153 -17.21 4.14 -2.51
N ARG A 154 -17.38 3.62 -3.73
CA ARG A 154 -18.70 3.33 -4.30
C ARG A 154 -19.56 2.50 -3.34
N ASN A 155 -20.76 3.01 -3.05
CA ASN A 155 -21.75 2.41 -2.16
C ASN A 155 -21.23 2.17 -0.72
N GLY A 156 -20.07 2.69 -0.33
CA GLY A 156 -19.45 2.44 0.97
C GLY A 156 -19.00 0.98 1.16
N VAL A 157 -18.84 0.21 0.07
CA VAL A 157 -18.43 -1.20 0.13
C VAL A 157 -16.91 -1.27 0.20
N ALA A 158 -16.39 -1.68 1.35
CA ALA A 158 -14.95 -1.78 1.64
C ALA A 158 -14.47 -3.23 1.42
N GLU A 159 -13.99 -3.51 0.22
CA GLU A 159 -13.47 -4.82 -0.20
C GLU A 159 -12.34 -4.66 -1.21
N ASN A 160 -11.61 -5.73 -1.49
CA ASN A 160 -10.57 -5.72 -2.52
C ASN A 160 -11.17 -5.42 -3.90
N ASN A 161 -10.53 -4.51 -4.64
CA ASN A 161 -10.96 -4.01 -5.94
C ASN A 161 -12.23 -3.16 -5.91
N ALA A 162 -12.72 -2.74 -4.75
CA ALA A 162 -13.85 -1.81 -4.69
C ALA A 162 -13.54 -0.53 -5.48
N ILE A 163 -14.53 -0.05 -6.21
CA ILE A 163 -14.37 1.11 -7.07
C ILE A 163 -14.24 2.36 -6.20
N VAL A 164 -13.20 3.14 -6.45
CA VAL A 164 -13.08 4.50 -5.96
C VAL A 164 -13.45 5.45 -7.11
N GLN A 165 -14.29 6.41 -6.81
CA GLN A 165 -14.95 7.30 -7.76
C GLN A 165 -14.99 8.73 -7.24
N GLN A 166 -15.42 9.66 -8.06
CA GLN A 166 -15.98 10.91 -7.57
C GLN A 166 -17.51 10.78 -7.40
N TYR A 167 -18.04 11.39 -6.36
CA TYR A 167 -19.49 11.41 -6.11
C TYR A 167 -19.90 12.71 -5.43
N SER A 168 -21.17 13.11 -5.60
CA SER A 168 -21.73 14.27 -4.90
C SER A 168 -21.48 14.17 -3.41
N ARG A 169 -21.05 15.29 -2.79
CA ARG A 169 -20.72 15.35 -1.36
C ARG A 169 -21.95 15.03 -0.52
N ASN A 170 -21.84 14.07 0.38
CA ASN A 170 -22.94 13.58 1.21
C ASN A 170 -22.55 13.34 2.68
N ASN A 171 -21.34 13.73 3.07
CA ASN A 171 -20.78 13.58 4.43
C ASN A 171 -20.69 12.14 4.95
N SER A 172 -20.83 11.12 4.09
CA SER A 172 -20.73 9.73 4.50
C SER A 172 -19.28 9.34 4.81
N GLN A 173 -19.11 8.22 5.52
CA GLN A 173 -17.80 7.63 5.79
C GLN A 173 -17.07 7.18 4.51
N ALA A 174 -17.82 6.89 3.43
CA ALA A 174 -17.24 6.52 2.13
C ALA A 174 -16.41 7.65 1.51
N GLN A 175 -16.60 8.91 1.97
CA GLN A 175 -15.94 10.12 1.47
C GLN A 175 -14.88 10.65 2.43
N ARG A 176 -14.43 9.84 3.40
CA ARG A 176 -13.46 10.23 4.43
C ARG A 176 -12.19 9.41 4.35
N TRP A 177 -11.05 10.09 4.46
CA TRP A 177 -9.74 9.52 4.22
C TRP A 177 -8.72 9.99 5.26
N PHE A 178 -7.90 9.07 5.77
CA PHE A 178 -6.71 9.41 6.54
C PHE A 178 -5.47 9.37 5.66
N ILE A 179 -4.50 10.21 5.97
CA ILE A 179 -3.15 10.13 5.42
C ILE A 179 -2.30 9.39 6.45
N ARG A 180 -1.67 8.29 6.08
CA ARG A 180 -0.83 7.47 6.97
C ARG A 180 0.59 7.43 6.47
N ASP A 181 1.55 7.68 7.35
CA ASP A 181 2.97 7.65 7.01
C ASP A 181 3.49 6.21 7.02
N SER A 182 4.06 5.77 5.91
CA SER A 182 4.75 4.47 5.80
C SER A 182 6.26 4.57 5.97
N GLY A 183 6.82 5.80 6.10
CA GLY A 183 8.25 6.06 6.02
C GLY A 183 8.81 6.11 4.59
N ALA A 184 8.06 5.62 3.58
CA ALA A 184 8.47 5.62 2.18
C ALA A 184 7.48 6.36 1.25
N GLY A 185 6.37 6.80 1.80
CA GLY A 185 5.27 7.48 1.12
C GLY A 185 4.03 7.39 1.98
N TYR A 186 2.92 7.87 1.47
CA TYR A 186 1.66 7.91 2.20
C TYR A 186 0.67 6.86 1.72
N TYR A 187 0.03 6.16 2.65
CA TYR A 187 -1.22 5.49 2.37
C TYR A 187 -2.38 6.50 2.48
N LEU A 188 -3.28 6.50 1.52
CA LEU A 188 -4.58 7.15 1.64
C LEU A 188 -5.58 6.10 2.11
N GLN A 189 -5.83 6.08 3.43
CA GLN A 189 -6.67 5.09 4.11
C GLN A 189 -8.11 5.55 4.16
N SER A 190 -9.05 4.70 3.73
CA SER A 190 -10.47 4.93 3.93
C SER A 190 -10.86 4.82 5.41
N VAL A 191 -11.73 5.70 5.89
CA VAL A 191 -12.33 5.60 7.24
C VAL A 191 -13.14 4.31 7.42
N LEU A 192 -13.58 3.66 6.34
CA LEU A 192 -14.30 2.39 6.37
C LEU A 192 -13.50 1.20 6.93
N GLY A 193 -12.23 1.40 7.27
CA GLY A 193 -11.43 0.37 7.94
C GLY A 193 -9.98 0.32 7.48
N ASN A 194 -9.38 -0.88 7.52
CA ASN A 194 -8.01 -1.10 7.07
C ASN A 194 -7.94 -1.28 5.54
N TRP A 195 -8.32 -0.24 4.82
CA TRP A 195 -8.42 -0.21 3.35
C TRP A 195 -7.71 1.02 2.81
N VAL A 196 -6.97 0.87 1.73
CA VAL A 196 -6.17 1.96 1.14
C VAL A 196 -6.41 2.09 -0.36
N LEU A 197 -6.10 3.26 -0.91
CA LEU A 197 -5.99 3.39 -2.36
C LEU A 197 -4.88 2.49 -2.90
N ASP A 198 -5.14 1.88 -4.05
CA ASP A 198 -4.24 0.95 -4.72
C ASP A 198 -4.26 1.18 -6.22
N LEU A 199 -3.07 1.27 -6.82
CA LEU A 199 -2.91 1.25 -8.27
C LEU A 199 -3.02 -0.20 -8.74
N SER A 200 -4.14 -0.55 -9.33
CA SER A 200 -4.52 -1.90 -9.69
C SER A 200 -3.43 -2.63 -10.49
N GLY A 201 -2.94 -3.74 -9.92
CA GLY A 201 -1.87 -4.54 -10.51
C GLY A 201 -0.53 -3.80 -10.71
N GLY A 202 -0.33 -2.65 -10.06
CA GLY A 202 0.87 -1.84 -10.26
C GLY A 202 1.00 -1.24 -11.67
N ASN A 203 -0.08 -1.22 -12.44
CA ASN A 203 -0.08 -0.73 -13.83
C ASN A 203 0.09 0.79 -13.87
N THR A 204 1.22 1.26 -14.38
CA THR A 204 1.54 2.69 -14.47
C THR A 204 1.14 3.35 -15.80
N ALA A 205 0.39 2.68 -16.66
CA ALA A 205 -0.12 3.26 -17.90
C ALA A 205 -1.20 4.31 -17.64
N ASN A 206 -1.36 5.26 -18.55
CA ASN A 206 -2.48 6.20 -18.52
C ASN A 206 -3.81 5.43 -18.61
N GLY A 207 -4.78 5.82 -17.80
CA GLY A 207 -6.07 5.14 -17.71
C GLY A 207 -6.07 3.93 -16.75
N ALA A 208 -4.92 3.60 -16.11
CA ALA A 208 -4.88 2.52 -15.14
C ALA A 208 -5.81 2.80 -13.96
N ALA A 209 -6.55 1.77 -13.56
CA ALA A 209 -7.53 1.89 -12.50
C ALA A 209 -6.87 2.07 -11.13
N ILE A 210 -7.43 2.97 -10.33
CA ILE A 210 -7.13 3.08 -8.90
C ILE A 210 -8.35 2.58 -8.13
N ARG A 211 -8.12 1.68 -7.19
CA ARG A 211 -9.16 0.95 -6.46
C ARG A 211 -8.89 1.01 -4.96
N LEU A 212 -9.86 0.58 -4.18
CA LEU A 212 -9.65 0.26 -2.78
C LEU A 212 -9.10 -1.16 -2.66
N TYR A 213 -8.14 -1.36 -1.77
CA TYR A 213 -7.55 -2.68 -1.53
C TYR A 213 -7.06 -2.81 -0.08
N ALA A 214 -6.96 -4.05 0.41
CA ALA A 214 -6.31 -4.31 1.69
C ALA A 214 -4.82 -3.93 1.61
N PRO A 215 -4.23 -3.36 2.69
CA PRO A 215 -2.80 -3.02 2.70
C PRO A 215 -1.93 -4.25 2.44
N ASN A 216 -1.01 -4.14 1.48
CA ASN A 216 -0.15 -5.24 1.05
C ASN A 216 1.33 -4.89 1.02
N GLY A 217 1.69 -3.67 1.38
CA GLY A 217 3.07 -3.21 1.46
C GLY A 217 3.75 -2.94 0.12
N THR A 218 3.02 -3.02 -0.99
CA THR A 218 3.57 -2.75 -2.33
C THR A 218 3.65 -1.25 -2.60
N ALA A 219 4.53 -0.85 -3.53
CA ALA A 219 4.66 0.54 -3.97
C ALA A 219 3.39 1.07 -4.67
N SER A 220 2.50 0.16 -5.12
CA SER A 220 1.22 0.49 -5.74
C SER A 220 0.25 1.20 -4.79
N GLN A 221 0.47 1.06 -3.48
CA GLN A 221 -0.36 1.64 -2.43
C GLN A 221 0.26 2.89 -1.80
N LEU A 222 1.44 3.29 -2.27
CA LEU A 222 2.14 4.46 -1.75
C LEU A 222 1.95 5.66 -2.67
N PHE A 223 1.59 6.77 -2.06
CA PHE A 223 1.33 8.03 -2.74
C PHE A 223 2.20 9.16 -2.19
N VAL A 224 2.33 10.20 -2.99
CA VAL A 224 2.90 11.49 -2.62
C VAL A 224 1.78 12.53 -2.74
N VAL A 225 1.58 13.31 -1.71
CA VAL A 225 0.65 14.44 -1.71
C VAL A 225 1.48 15.70 -1.81
N SER A 226 1.38 16.44 -2.91
CA SER A 226 2.19 17.63 -3.19
C SER A 226 1.31 18.84 -3.50
N SER A 227 1.68 20.00 -2.97
CA SER A 227 1.01 21.26 -3.29
C SER A 227 1.33 21.72 -4.72
N SER A 228 0.57 22.68 -5.23
CA SER A 228 0.88 23.30 -6.52
C SER A 228 2.19 24.11 -6.50
N GLU A 229 2.64 24.52 -5.33
CA GLU A 229 3.89 25.27 -5.14
C GLU A 229 5.10 24.36 -5.20
N ASP A 230 5.02 23.16 -4.59
CA ASP A 230 6.09 22.17 -4.63
C ASP A 230 6.42 21.73 -6.06
N ARG A 231 5.41 21.67 -6.93
CA ARG A 231 5.61 21.33 -8.34
C ARG A 231 6.29 22.43 -9.17
N LYS A 232 6.19 23.69 -8.76
CA LYS A 232 6.90 24.79 -9.42
C LYS A 232 8.38 24.74 -9.11
N SER A 233 8.75 24.40 -7.87
CA SER A 233 10.16 24.33 -7.44
C SER A 233 10.93 23.19 -8.10
N THR A 234 10.29 22.05 -8.35
CA THR A 234 10.89 20.87 -9.01
C THR A 234 11.09 21.06 -10.54
N ARG A 235 10.48 22.07 -11.15
CA ARG A 235 10.67 22.39 -12.58
C ARG A 235 11.77 23.42 -12.84
N LEU A 236 12.34 24.00 -11.80
CA LEU A 236 13.36 25.07 -11.89
C LEU A 236 14.79 24.58 -11.57
N ASN A 237 14.99 23.27 -11.34
CA ASN A 237 16.32 22.66 -11.13
C ASN A 237 16.66 21.67 -12.22
#